data_07ebd732391ad7a93eb2e0ad0fbd6c4d
#
_entry.id   07ebd732391ad7a93eb2e0ad0fbd6c4d
#
_cell.length_a   1.000
_cell.length_b   1.000
_cell.length_c   1.000
_cell.angle_alpha   90.00
_cell.angle_beta   90.00
_cell.angle_gamma   90.00
#
_symmetry.space_group_name_H-M   'P 1'
#
loop_
_entity.id
_entity.type
_entity.pdbx_description
1 polymer ?
#
loop_
_entity_poly.entity_id
_entity_poly.type
_entity_poly.pdbx_seq_one_letter_code
_entity_poly.pdbx_strand_id
1 'polypeptide(L)'
;VTFGSFIGFSMALPLSITVIFGVQHLPDAAGVMQHTLKNPNAPSALTYAWIGPFVGALIRPVGGWISDKVGGSIVTQIISAVMVVASAAVGYVMLLAYKSATPEEYFLIFMVLFVLLFAATGIGNGSTFRTIGVIFDRQQAGPVLGWTSAAAAYGAFIAPVVIGAQIKAG
;
A
#
# COMPACT_ATOMS: atom_id res chain seq x y z
N VAL A 1 9.40 -1.66 -8.56
CA VAL A 1 9.02 -1.15 -7.23
C VAL A 1 7.54 -0.81 -7.21
N THR A 2 7.04 0.13 -8.00
CA THR A 2 5.67 0.67 -7.92
C THR A 2 4.56 -0.38 -8.14
N PHE A 3 4.71 -1.27 -9.11
CA PHE A 3 3.68 -2.30 -9.40
C PHE A 3 3.62 -3.38 -8.31
N GLY A 4 4.77 -3.88 -7.87
CA GLY A 4 4.83 -4.84 -6.76
C GLY A 4 4.26 -4.27 -5.46
N SER A 5 4.57 -2.99 -5.17
CA SER A 5 4.01 -2.28 -4.00
C SER A 5 2.50 -2.12 -4.11
N PHE A 6 1.96 -1.85 -5.31
CA PHE A 6 0.51 -1.77 -5.52
C PHE A 6 -0.21 -3.06 -5.10
N ILE A 7 0.31 -4.22 -5.53
CA ILE A 7 -0.28 -5.51 -5.16
C ILE A 7 -0.07 -5.80 -3.68
N GLY A 8 1.14 -5.53 -3.15
CA GLY A 8 1.44 -5.70 -1.73
C GLY A 8 0.51 -4.87 -0.84
N PHE A 9 0.27 -3.62 -1.17
CA PHE A 9 -0.66 -2.75 -0.43
C PHE A 9 -2.12 -3.19 -0.57
N SER A 10 -2.52 -3.78 -1.70
CA SER A 10 -3.87 -4.32 -1.88
C SER A 10 -4.16 -5.48 -0.92
N MET A 11 -3.15 -6.24 -0.54
CA MET A 11 -3.26 -7.29 0.48
C MET A 11 -3.07 -6.75 1.89
N ALA A 12 -2.15 -5.79 2.08
CA ALA A 12 -1.84 -5.22 3.37
C ALA A 12 -3.01 -4.40 3.94
N LEU A 13 -3.76 -3.67 3.11
CA LEU A 13 -4.87 -2.83 3.55
C LEU A 13 -5.95 -3.60 4.34
N PRO A 14 -6.61 -4.63 3.77
CA PRO A 14 -7.62 -5.38 4.52
C PRO A 14 -7.05 -6.10 5.72
N LEU A 15 -5.81 -6.60 5.63
CA LEU A 15 -5.15 -7.26 6.74
C LEU A 15 -4.89 -6.28 7.89
N SER A 16 -4.37 -5.08 7.61
CA SER A 16 -4.13 -4.04 8.61
C SER A 16 -5.43 -3.59 9.28
N ILE A 17 -6.51 -3.43 8.51
CA ILE A 17 -7.82 -3.08 9.06
C ILE A 17 -8.28 -4.16 10.04
N THR A 18 -8.11 -5.43 9.70
CA THR A 18 -8.56 -6.54 10.55
C THR A 18 -7.69 -6.71 11.79
N VAL A 19 -6.37 -6.62 11.66
CA VAL A 19 -5.44 -6.92 12.77
C VAL A 19 -5.26 -5.74 13.70
N ILE A 20 -5.20 -4.50 13.17
CA ILE A 20 -4.94 -3.31 14.00
C ILE A 20 -6.24 -2.69 14.54
N PHE A 21 -7.25 -2.54 13.67
CA PHE A 21 -8.51 -1.87 14.04
C PHE A 21 -9.62 -2.85 14.44
N GLY A 22 -9.47 -4.13 14.10
CA GLY A 22 -10.44 -5.18 14.41
C GLY A 22 -10.45 -5.66 15.85
N VAL A 23 -9.41 -5.35 16.61
CA VAL A 23 -9.25 -5.75 18.02
C VAL A 23 -9.02 -4.53 18.93
N GLN A 24 -9.39 -4.68 20.19
CA GLN A 24 -9.08 -3.68 21.21
C GLN A 24 -7.70 -3.95 21.80
N HIS A 25 -6.94 -2.90 22.02
CA HIS A 25 -5.62 -2.94 22.61
C HIS A 25 -5.72 -2.40 24.06
N LEU A 26 -6.01 -3.29 25.00
CA LEU A 26 -6.23 -2.95 26.40
C LEU A 26 -5.13 -3.57 27.28
N PRO A 27 -4.57 -2.81 28.25
CA PRO A 27 -3.67 -3.38 29.22
C PRO A 27 -4.42 -4.32 30.18
N ASP A 28 -3.83 -5.45 30.50
CA ASP A 28 -4.31 -6.34 31.56
C ASP A 28 -3.96 -5.79 32.95
N ALA A 29 -4.32 -6.53 34.00
CA ALA A 29 -4.04 -6.17 35.39
C ALA A 29 -2.53 -6.06 35.70
N ALA A 30 -1.67 -6.64 34.87
CA ALA A 30 -0.21 -6.57 34.96
C ALA A 30 0.39 -5.47 34.07
N GLY A 31 -0.44 -4.71 33.33
CA GLY A 31 -0.01 -3.66 32.41
C GLY A 31 0.46 -4.18 31.04
N VAL A 32 0.26 -5.47 30.73
CA VAL A 32 0.61 -6.06 29.45
C VAL A 32 -0.54 -5.84 28.48
N MET A 33 -0.25 -5.28 27.30
CA MET A 33 -1.26 -5.02 26.26
C MET A 33 -1.84 -6.33 25.73
N GLN A 34 -3.14 -6.47 25.83
CA GLN A 34 -3.90 -7.61 25.29
C GLN A 34 -4.57 -7.23 23.98
N HIS A 35 -4.51 -8.12 22.99
CA HIS A 35 -5.02 -7.93 21.63
C HIS A 35 -6.06 -8.98 21.24
N THR A 36 -6.84 -9.46 22.22
CA THR A 36 -7.74 -10.59 22.03
C THR A 36 -9.21 -10.22 21.94
N LEU A 37 -9.58 -9.04 22.42
CA LEU A 37 -10.97 -8.60 22.44
C LEU A 37 -11.33 -7.97 21.08
N LYS A 38 -12.44 -8.43 20.50
CA LYS A 38 -12.96 -7.85 19.26
C LYS A 38 -13.43 -6.41 19.51
N ASN A 39 -12.99 -5.48 18.66
CA ASN A 39 -13.45 -4.09 18.73
C ASN A 39 -14.88 -3.99 18.17
N PRO A 40 -15.89 -3.58 18.99
CA PRO A 40 -17.27 -3.43 18.51
C PRO A 40 -17.43 -2.30 17.49
N ASN A 41 -16.54 -1.30 17.51
CA ASN A 41 -16.53 -0.17 16.58
C ASN A 41 -15.55 -0.38 15.40
N ALA A 42 -15.10 -1.62 15.19
CA ALA A 42 -14.13 -1.92 14.14
C ALA A 42 -14.66 -1.55 12.74
N PRO A 43 -13.88 -0.83 11.94
CA PRO A 43 -14.22 -0.60 10.55
C PRO A 43 -14.20 -1.92 9.77
N SER A 44 -15.19 -2.11 8.88
CA SER A 44 -15.26 -3.32 8.07
C SER A 44 -14.19 -3.31 6.98
N ALA A 45 -13.27 -4.27 7.01
CA ALA A 45 -12.26 -4.43 5.97
C ALA A 45 -12.88 -4.57 4.56
N LEU A 46 -13.99 -5.30 4.43
CA LEU A 46 -14.70 -5.49 3.16
C LEU A 46 -15.24 -4.18 2.59
N THR A 47 -15.68 -3.26 3.46
CA THR A 47 -16.23 -1.97 3.03
C THR A 47 -15.15 -1.04 2.48
N TYR A 48 -13.92 -1.11 2.98
CA TYR A 48 -12.87 -0.14 2.66
C TYR A 48 -11.74 -0.70 1.77
N ALA A 49 -11.56 -2.02 1.71
CA ALA A 49 -10.45 -2.66 1.02
C ALA A 49 -10.36 -2.34 -0.48
N TRP A 50 -11.47 -2.10 -1.15
CA TRP A 50 -11.53 -1.82 -2.59
C TRP A 50 -11.15 -0.37 -2.95
N ILE A 51 -11.27 0.58 -2.00
CA ILE A 51 -11.06 2.02 -2.25
C ILE A 51 -9.64 2.29 -2.71
N GLY A 52 -8.65 1.72 -2.03
CA GLY A 52 -7.24 1.90 -2.37
C GLY A 52 -6.92 1.44 -3.78
N PRO A 53 -7.12 0.15 -4.12
CA PRO A 53 -6.90 -0.36 -5.47
C PRO A 53 -7.67 0.39 -6.55
N PHE A 54 -8.89 0.80 -6.29
CA PHE A 54 -9.71 1.57 -7.22
C PHE A 54 -9.08 2.94 -7.54
N VAL A 55 -8.73 3.72 -6.51
CA VAL A 55 -8.06 5.02 -6.70
C VAL A 55 -6.72 4.84 -7.41
N GLY A 56 -5.93 3.87 -6.99
CA GLY A 56 -4.64 3.60 -7.62
C GLY A 56 -4.75 3.17 -9.08
N ALA A 57 -5.80 2.43 -9.46
CA ALA A 57 -6.06 2.07 -10.84
C ALA A 57 -6.49 3.27 -11.69
N LEU A 58 -7.40 4.10 -11.17
CA LEU A 58 -7.90 5.28 -11.87
C LEU A 58 -6.83 6.35 -12.13
N ILE A 59 -5.86 6.49 -11.24
CA ILE A 59 -4.83 7.54 -11.35
C ILE A 59 -3.68 7.15 -12.30
N ARG A 60 -3.59 5.90 -12.77
CA ARG A 60 -2.53 5.45 -13.68
C ARG A 60 -2.40 6.29 -14.96
N PRO A 61 -3.49 6.64 -15.67
CA PRO A 61 -3.40 7.49 -16.86
C PRO A 61 -2.77 8.85 -16.57
N VAL A 62 -3.04 9.42 -15.39
CA VAL A 62 -2.44 10.68 -14.94
C VAL A 62 -0.92 10.55 -14.81
N GLY A 63 -0.44 9.44 -14.24
CA GLY A 63 0.99 9.13 -14.16
C GLY A 63 1.67 9.06 -15.53
N GLY A 64 1.02 8.43 -16.51
CA GLY A 64 1.49 8.40 -17.90
C GLY A 64 1.56 9.81 -18.51
N TRP A 65 0.52 10.60 -18.35
CA TRP A 65 0.46 11.98 -18.86
C TRP A 65 1.52 12.90 -18.24
N ILE A 66 1.75 12.82 -16.94
CA ILE A 66 2.82 13.56 -16.26
C ILE A 66 4.19 13.12 -16.79
N SER A 67 4.37 11.81 -16.99
CA SER A 67 5.59 11.22 -17.52
C SER A 67 5.95 11.74 -18.93
N ASP A 68 4.95 11.98 -19.77
CA ASP A 68 5.15 12.55 -21.11
C ASP A 68 5.67 14.00 -21.06
N LYS A 69 5.38 14.74 -20.00
CA LYS A 69 5.78 16.14 -19.85
C LYS A 69 7.11 16.34 -19.13
N VAL A 70 7.36 15.57 -18.09
CA VAL A 70 8.48 15.77 -17.15
C VAL A 70 9.58 14.72 -17.34
N GLY A 71 9.22 13.60 -17.97
CA GLY A 71 10.10 12.44 -18.12
C GLY A 71 9.81 11.36 -17.06
N GLY A 72 9.63 10.13 -17.52
CA GLY A 72 9.20 9.01 -16.68
C GLY A 72 10.17 8.64 -15.57
N SER A 73 11.48 8.80 -15.79
CA SER A 73 12.50 8.53 -14.77
C SER A 73 12.36 9.47 -13.57
N ILE A 74 12.17 10.77 -13.82
CA ILE A 74 12.02 11.79 -12.76
C ILE A 74 10.73 11.53 -11.97
N VAL A 75 9.62 11.28 -12.68
CA VAL A 75 8.33 10.97 -12.03
C VAL A 75 8.46 9.74 -11.14
N THR A 76 9.09 8.67 -11.63
CA THR A 76 9.26 7.43 -10.86
C THR A 76 10.14 7.64 -9.63
N GLN A 77 11.21 8.46 -9.70
CA GLN A 77 12.05 8.77 -8.56
C GLN A 77 11.30 9.57 -7.48
N ILE A 78 10.60 10.62 -7.88
CA ILE A 78 9.82 11.45 -6.95
C ILE A 78 8.74 10.60 -6.26
N ILE A 79 8.00 9.82 -7.04
CA ILE A 79 6.95 8.95 -6.50
C ILE A 79 7.52 7.89 -5.56
N SER A 80 8.68 7.32 -5.87
CA SER A 80 9.34 6.37 -4.96
C SER A 80 9.70 7.01 -3.62
N ALA A 81 10.20 8.25 -3.63
CA ALA A 81 10.48 8.99 -2.40
C ALA A 81 9.18 9.28 -1.61
N VAL A 82 8.12 9.72 -2.29
CA VAL A 82 6.80 9.93 -1.66
C VAL A 82 6.28 8.64 -1.04
N MET A 83 6.43 7.51 -1.72
CA MET A 83 6.01 6.21 -1.19
C MET A 83 6.76 5.82 0.08
N VAL A 84 8.08 6.08 0.16
CA VAL A 84 8.88 5.80 1.37
C VAL A 84 8.37 6.64 2.55
N VAL A 85 8.18 7.94 2.35
CA VAL A 85 7.70 8.85 3.40
C VAL A 85 6.27 8.47 3.83
N ALA A 86 5.37 8.22 2.88
CA ALA A 86 4.00 7.85 3.18
C ALA A 86 3.90 6.48 3.87
N SER A 87 4.74 5.50 3.48
CA SER A 87 4.80 4.20 4.16
C SER A 87 5.27 4.32 5.60
N ALA A 88 6.28 5.18 5.86
CA ALA A 88 6.73 5.47 7.21
C ALA A 88 5.62 6.14 8.05
N ALA A 89 4.87 7.08 7.46
CA ALA A 89 3.74 7.72 8.12
C ALA A 89 2.60 6.72 8.44
N VAL A 90 2.27 5.82 7.50
CA VAL A 90 1.30 4.73 7.76
C VAL A 90 1.77 3.85 8.90
N GLY A 91 3.03 3.41 8.88
CA GLY A 91 3.60 2.60 9.96
C GLY A 91 3.54 3.30 11.32
N TYR A 92 3.82 4.60 11.36
CA TYR A 92 3.72 5.38 12.59
C TYR A 92 2.27 5.46 13.11
N VAL A 93 1.30 5.72 12.24
CA VAL A 93 -0.13 5.75 12.61
C VAL A 93 -0.60 4.37 13.09
N MET A 94 -0.15 3.29 12.45
CA MET A 94 -0.44 1.92 12.90
C MET A 94 0.13 1.64 14.29
N LEU A 95 1.34 2.13 14.60
CA LEU A 95 1.93 2.00 15.93
C LEU A 95 1.14 2.79 17.00
N LEU A 96 0.64 3.97 16.64
CA LEU A 96 -0.23 4.75 17.55
C LEU A 96 -1.55 4.02 17.80
N ALA A 97 -2.19 3.52 16.75
CA ALA A 97 -3.43 2.75 16.86
C ALA A 97 -3.23 1.47 17.70
N TYR A 98 -2.11 0.76 17.51
CA TYR A 98 -1.78 -0.46 18.24
C TYR A 98 -1.54 -0.23 19.73
N LYS A 99 -1.13 0.98 20.14
CA LYS A 99 -0.92 1.38 21.55
C LYS A 99 -2.13 2.07 22.15
N SER A 100 -3.22 2.27 21.40
CA SER A 100 -4.41 2.98 21.83
C SER A 100 -5.52 2.02 22.24
N ALA A 101 -6.26 2.36 23.29
CA ALA A 101 -7.48 1.67 23.67
C ALA A 101 -8.64 1.89 22.67
N THR A 102 -8.55 2.96 21.87
CA THR A 102 -9.54 3.35 20.84
C THR A 102 -8.87 3.44 19.48
N PRO A 103 -8.45 2.32 18.87
CA PRO A 103 -7.72 2.33 17.59
C PRO A 103 -8.53 2.98 16.46
N GLU A 104 -9.86 2.91 16.50
CA GLU A 104 -10.76 3.49 15.49
C GLU A 104 -10.58 4.98 15.26
N GLU A 105 -10.11 5.74 16.23
CA GLU A 105 -9.85 7.20 16.10
C GLU A 105 -8.75 7.48 15.07
N TYR A 106 -7.81 6.57 14.91
CA TYR A 106 -6.71 6.69 13.93
C TYR A 106 -7.09 6.16 12.55
N PHE A 107 -8.26 5.55 12.40
CA PHE A 107 -8.65 4.89 11.15
C PHE A 107 -8.76 5.86 9.97
N LEU A 108 -9.31 7.06 10.18
CA LEU A 108 -9.44 8.04 9.11
C LEU A 108 -8.07 8.49 8.57
N ILE A 109 -7.14 8.80 9.46
CA ILE A 109 -5.78 9.22 9.06
C ILE A 109 -5.06 8.07 8.36
N PHE A 110 -5.18 6.85 8.90
CA PHE A 110 -4.66 5.63 8.26
C PHE A 110 -5.20 5.47 6.84
N MET A 111 -6.51 5.58 6.64
CA MET A 111 -7.12 5.43 5.31
C MET A 111 -6.67 6.51 4.32
N VAL A 112 -6.59 7.77 4.74
CA VAL A 112 -6.11 8.87 3.88
C VAL A 112 -4.67 8.60 3.44
N LEU A 113 -3.78 8.21 4.35
CA LEU A 113 -2.39 7.88 4.03
C LEU A 113 -2.29 6.65 3.12
N PHE A 114 -3.12 5.64 3.35
CA PHE A 114 -3.14 4.45 2.51
C PHE A 114 -3.66 4.74 1.10
N VAL A 115 -4.68 5.57 0.95
CA VAL A 115 -5.16 6.03 -0.36
C VAL A 115 -4.09 6.86 -1.08
N LEU A 116 -3.34 7.69 -0.35
CA LEU A 116 -2.18 8.41 -0.90
C LEU A 116 -1.11 7.45 -1.42
N LEU A 117 -0.81 6.37 -0.68
CA LEU A 117 0.10 5.31 -1.15
C LEU A 117 -0.40 4.66 -2.45
N PHE A 118 -1.69 4.33 -2.52
CA PHE A 118 -2.27 3.77 -3.75
C PHE A 118 -2.21 4.76 -4.92
N ALA A 119 -2.49 6.04 -4.68
CA ALA A 119 -2.35 7.07 -5.69
C ALA A 119 -0.90 7.18 -6.17
N ALA A 120 0.06 7.21 -5.27
CA ALA A 120 1.48 7.24 -5.60
C ALA A 120 1.90 6.00 -6.42
N THR A 121 1.52 4.79 -5.99
CA THR A 121 1.80 3.57 -6.77
C THR A 121 1.15 3.60 -8.15
N GLY A 122 -0.07 4.12 -8.26
CA GLY A 122 -0.78 4.28 -9.52
C GLY A 122 -0.04 5.21 -10.49
N ILE A 123 0.37 6.40 -10.03
CA ILE A 123 1.17 7.35 -10.81
C ILE A 123 2.49 6.72 -11.25
N GLY A 124 3.20 6.07 -10.34
CA GLY A 124 4.46 5.39 -10.64
C GLY A 124 4.31 4.25 -11.65
N ASN A 125 3.22 3.48 -11.58
CA ASN A 125 2.91 2.44 -12.56
C ASN A 125 2.63 3.02 -13.94
N GLY A 126 1.79 4.07 -14.01
CA GLY A 126 1.48 4.76 -15.25
C GLY A 126 2.74 5.32 -15.91
N SER A 127 3.61 5.96 -15.13
CA SER A 127 4.90 6.49 -15.57
C SER A 127 5.81 5.38 -16.12
N THR A 128 5.98 4.27 -15.38
CA THR A 128 6.86 3.17 -15.77
C THR A 128 6.39 2.51 -17.07
N PHE A 129 5.11 2.18 -17.18
CA PHE A 129 4.56 1.54 -18.39
C PHE A 129 4.63 2.46 -19.60
N ARG A 130 4.40 3.75 -19.41
CA ARG A 130 4.55 4.74 -20.50
C ARG A 130 6.01 4.84 -20.97
N THR A 131 6.94 4.88 -20.04
CA THR A 131 8.39 4.97 -20.33
C THR A 131 8.87 3.76 -21.13
N ILE A 132 8.44 2.54 -20.78
CA ILE A 132 8.77 1.33 -21.53
C ILE A 132 8.26 1.43 -22.99
N GLY A 133 7.03 1.91 -23.16
CA GLY A 133 6.43 2.07 -24.50
C GLY A 133 7.11 3.16 -25.36
N VAL A 134 7.88 4.06 -24.77
CA VAL A 134 8.66 5.11 -25.47
C VAL A 134 10.09 4.65 -25.80
N ILE A 135 10.71 3.92 -24.87
CA ILE A 135 12.13 3.51 -25.00
C ILE A 135 12.29 2.30 -25.92
N PHE A 136 11.35 1.36 -25.89
CA PHE A 136 11.44 0.11 -26.63
C PHE A 136 10.56 0.15 -27.88
N ASP A 137 11.05 -0.44 -28.99
CA ASP A 137 10.29 -0.60 -30.21
C ASP A 137 9.02 -1.45 -29.98
N ARG A 138 8.02 -1.30 -30.86
CA ARG A 138 6.71 -2.01 -30.75
C ARG A 138 6.85 -3.52 -30.60
N GLN A 139 7.88 -4.12 -31.21
CA GLN A 139 8.13 -5.57 -31.11
C GLN A 139 8.72 -5.96 -29.74
N GLN A 140 9.47 -5.07 -29.11
CA GLN A 140 10.18 -5.31 -27.84
C GLN A 140 9.34 -4.88 -26.63
N ALA A 141 8.54 -3.84 -26.78
CA ALA A 141 7.77 -3.26 -25.65
C ALA A 141 6.85 -4.28 -24.96
N GLY A 142 6.17 -5.14 -25.73
CA GLY A 142 5.30 -6.20 -25.19
C GLY A 142 6.04 -7.20 -24.29
N PRO A 143 7.07 -7.89 -24.78
CA PRO A 143 7.90 -8.77 -23.95
C PRO A 143 8.51 -8.08 -22.73
N VAL A 144 9.03 -6.85 -22.87
CA VAL A 144 9.61 -6.09 -21.74
C VAL A 144 8.56 -5.76 -20.68
N LEU A 145 7.36 -5.36 -21.10
CA LEU A 145 6.24 -5.14 -20.17
C LEU A 145 5.86 -6.43 -19.44
N GLY A 146 5.81 -7.55 -20.15
CA GLY A 146 5.55 -8.87 -19.56
C GLY A 146 6.59 -9.25 -18.49
N TRP A 147 7.88 -9.14 -18.82
CA TRP A 147 8.97 -9.41 -17.89
C TRP A 147 8.97 -8.48 -16.68
N THR A 148 8.76 -7.19 -16.91
CA THR A 148 8.68 -6.18 -15.83
C THR A 148 7.53 -6.48 -14.89
N SER A 149 6.37 -6.88 -15.43
CA SER A 149 5.19 -7.25 -14.64
C SER A 149 5.41 -8.55 -13.86
N ALA A 150 6.05 -9.55 -14.46
CA ALA A 150 6.40 -10.81 -13.81
C ALA A 150 7.39 -10.58 -12.66
N ALA A 151 8.45 -9.81 -12.90
CA ALA A 151 9.41 -9.45 -11.84
C ALA A 151 8.74 -8.70 -10.68
N ALA A 152 7.81 -7.78 -10.99
CA ALA A 152 7.07 -7.06 -9.97
C ALA A 152 6.11 -7.96 -9.16
N ALA A 153 5.61 -9.04 -9.74
CA ALA A 153 4.75 -10.01 -9.04
C ALA A 153 5.46 -10.71 -7.87
N TYR A 154 6.79 -10.81 -7.87
CA TYR A 154 7.53 -11.29 -6.70
C TYR A 154 7.33 -10.41 -5.46
N GLY A 155 7.16 -9.09 -5.64
CA GLY A 155 6.81 -8.19 -4.53
C GLY A 155 5.46 -8.52 -3.91
N ALA A 156 4.50 -8.96 -4.72
CA ALA A 156 3.20 -9.42 -4.25
C ALA A 156 3.27 -10.70 -3.42
N PHE A 157 4.23 -11.57 -3.71
CA PHE A 157 4.45 -12.81 -2.94
C PHE A 157 5.22 -12.55 -1.64
N ILE A 158 6.29 -11.77 -1.70
CA ILE A 158 7.18 -11.53 -0.56
C ILE A 158 6.48 -10.73 0.54
N ALA A 159 5.74 -9.67 0.21
CA ALA A 159 5.14 -8.78 1.19
C ALA A 159 4.13 -9.50 2.13
N PRO A 160 3.16 -10.30 1.65
CA PRO A 160 2.28 -11.06 2.52
C PRO A 160 3.00 -12.11 3.37
N VAL A 161 4.06 -12.74 2.85
CA VAL A 161 4.86 -13.73 3.60
C VAL A 161 5.57 -13.06 4.77
N VAL A 162 6.20 -11.91 4.55
CA VAL A 162 6.89 -11.16 5.61
C VAL A 162 5.89 -10.66 6.66
N ILE A 163 4.77 -10.06 6.23
CA ILE A 163 3.73 -9.58 7.15
C ILE A 163 3.14 -10.74 7.95
N GLY A 164 2.82 -11.86 7.29
CA GLY A 164 2.28 -13.04 7.95
C GLY A 164 3.26 -13.68 8.94
N ALA A 165 4.57 -13.66 8.65
CA ALA A 165 5.59 -14.13 9.57
C ALA A 165 5.69 -13.24 10.82
N GLN A 166 5.62 -11.91 10.65
CA GLN A 166 5.65 -10.97 11.77
C GLN A 166 4.42 -11.09 12.68
N ILE A 167 3.22 -11.26 12.10
CA ILE A 167 1.98 -11.46 12.88
C ILE A 167 2.05 -12.75 13.72
N LYS A 168 2.74 -13.79 13.21
CA LYS A 168 2.89 -15.04 13.95
C LYS A 168 3.97 -14.98 15.05
N ALA A 169 4.91 -14.05 14.93
CA ALA A 169 6.03 -13.91 15.87
C ALA A 169 5.73 -12.98 17.06
N GLY A 170 4.70 -12.14 16.96
CA GLY A 170 4.22 -11.24 18.03
C GLY A 170 2.97 -11.74 18.68
#